data_45d72ce1376b6b251b31c6e7a286f8c8
#
_entry.id   45d72ce1376b6b251b31c6e7a286f8c8
#
_cell.length_a   1.000
_cell.length_b   1.000
_cell.length_c   1.000
_cell.angle_alpha   90.00
_cell.angle_beta   90.00
_cell.angle_gamma   90.00
#
_symmetry.space_group_name_H-M   'P 1'
#
loop_
_entity.id
_entity.type
_entity.pdbx_description
1 polymer ?
#
loop_
_entity_poly.entity_id
_entity_poly.type
_entity_poly.pdbx_seq_one_letter_code
_entity_poly.pdbx_strand_id
1 'polypeptide(L)'
;MKNILIIGCGLIGSSLLRSIVEKKIVKKIFIYEKSKSNIIKIKKLKLPCEVISDFKKIIPNVDLIIFCTPLSEYEKIILKINKYLLPKTIITDVGSSKEKSMELIKKKLKKGIFWTSSHPIAGSEVSGPEHGVKNLFHNKWCILIKERNTNEKHLRALSKFWKKIGSRVAIMDSKKHDTVFSMTSHLPHLIAYNLVKTATDFEKQKNYELIKFSAGGLRDFSRIAASNEIMWRDIFFNNQKNISEVIDLFIKNLLSFKKDIQSKNNKSIIKKLINTKKVRKKIIKLKQDINKPDFGRS
;
A
#
# COMPACT_ATOMS: atom_id res chain seq x y z
N MET A 1 -5.49 -23.68 -4.64
CA MET A 1 -4.97 -22.86 -5.76
C MET A 1 -3.77 -23.57 -6.33
N LYS A 2 -3.77 -23.84 -7.66
CA LYS A 2 -2.65 -24.48 -8.35
C LYS A 2 -1.83 -23.47 -9.16
N ASN A 3 -2.49 -22.52 -9.81
CA ASN A 3 -1.88 -21.56 -10.71
C ASN A 3 -2.26 -20.13 -10.32
N ILE A 4 -1.29 -19.22 -10.35
CA ILE A 4 -1.49 -17.80 -10.01
C ILE A 4 -0.99 -16.92 -11.16
N LEU A 5 -1.71 -15.83 -11.44
CA LEU A 5 -1.26 -14.74 -12.29
C LEU A 5 -1.07 -13.48 -11.44
N ILE A 6 0.14 -12.93 -11.45
CA ILE A 6 0.47 -11.63 -10.87
C ILE A 6 0.52 -10.61 -12.00
N ILE A 7 -0.28 -9.55 -11.91
CA ILE A 7 -0.32 -8.46 -12.89
C ILE A 7 0.38 -7.25 -12.28
N GLY A 8 1.53 -6.89 -12.84
CA GLY A 8 2.46 -5.91 -12.29
C GLY A 8 3.47 -6.56 -11.34
N CYS A 9 4.74 -6.43 -11.65
CA CYS A 9 5.81 -7.05 -10.86
C CYS A 9 6.83 -6.00 -10.37
N GLY A 10 6.33 -4.92 -9.75
CA GLY A 10 7.14 -3.98 -8.98
C GLY A 10 7.56 -4.57 -7.62
N LEU A 11 7.80 -3.74 -6.62
CA LEU A 11 8.17 -4.17 -5.26
C LEU A 11 7.21 -5.22 -4.69
N ILE A 12 5.90 -4.95 -4.68
CA ILE A 12 4.90 -5.84 -4.07
C ILE A 12 4.75 -7.14 -4.88
N GLY A 13 4.61 -7.04 -6.21
CA GLY A 13 4.44 -8.21 -7.07
C GLY A 13 5.65 -9.14 -7.03
N SER A 14 6.88 -8.62 -7.04
CA SER A 14 8.09 -9.42 -6.93
C SER A 14 8.31 -10.00 -5.52
N SER A 15 7.86 -9.30 -4.48
CA SER A 15 7.86 -9.85 -3.12
C SER A 15 6.86 -11.00 -2.98
N LEU A 16 5.67 -10.89 -3.60
CA LEU A 16 4.72 -12.00 -3.68
C LEU A 16 5.31 -13.19 -4.43
N LEU A 17 5.91 -12.96 -5.61
CA LEU A 17 6.59 -13.98 -6.38
C LEU A 17 7.61 -14.74 -5.51
N ARG A 18 8.51 -14.01 -4.83
CA ARG A 18 9.54 -14.60 -3.96
C ARG A 18 8.94 -15.40 -2.79
N SER A 19 7.92 -14.84 -2.12
CA SER A 19 7.25 -15.51 -1.01
C SER A 19 6.51 -16.77 -1.44
N ILE A 20 5.85 -16.74 -2.61
CA ILE A 20 5.11 -17.90 -3.16
C ILE A 20 6.07 -19.03 -3.54
N VAL A 21 7.19 -18.68 -4.17
CA VAL A 21 8.24 -19.65 -4.55
C VAL A 21 8.86 -20.29 -3.34
N GLU A 22 9.32 -19.50 -2.37
CA GLU A 22 9.95 -19.99 -1.14
C GLU A 22 9.05 -20.94 -0.36
N LYS A 23 7.77 -20.58 -0.25
CA LYS A 23 6.78 -21.35 0.52
C LYS A 23 6.09 -22.44 -0.28
N LYS A 24 6.45 -22.61 -1.57
CA LYS A 24 5.89 -23.62 -2.47
C LYS A 24 4.35 -23.64 -2.48
N ILE A 25 3.73 -22.45 -2.50
CA ILE A 25 2.26 -22.30 -2.31
C ILE A 25 1.48 -22.82 -3.51
N VAL A 26 2.04 -22.71 -4.73
CA VAL A 26 1.37 -23.06 -5.99
C VAL A 26 2.30 -23.83 -6.94
N LYS A 27 1.71 -24.42 -7.99
CA LYS A 27 2.47 -25.19 -8.99
C LYS A 27 3.06 -24.29 -10.08
N LYS A 28 2.30 -23.30 -10.57
CA LYS A 28 2.73 -22.39 -11.65
C LYS A 28 2.46 -20.94 -11.27
N ILE A 29 3.37 -20.06 -11.63
CA ILE A 29 3.28 -18.62 -11.43
C ILE A 29 3.47 -17.96 -12.79
N PHE A 30 2.47 -17.17 -13.17
CA PHE A 30 2.49 -16.33 -14.37
C PHE A 30 2.64 -14.87 -13.95
N ILE A 31 3.42 -14.12 -14.73
CA ILE A 31 3.64 -12.68 -14.52
C ILE A 31 3.25 -11.94 -15.78
N TYR A 32 2.39 -10.95 -15.65
CA TYR A 32 2.18 -9.95 -16.70
C TYR A 32 2.82 -8.64 -16.25
N GLU A 33 3.73 -8.12 -17.06
CA GLU A 33 4.42 -6.85 -16.82
C GLU A 33 4.49 -6.07 -18.14
N LYS A 34 4.13 -4.77 -18.12
CA LYS A 34 4.14 -3.94 -19.33
C LYS A 34 5.50 -3.29 -19.63
N SER A 35 6.31 -3.07 -18.59
CA SER A 35 7.62 -2.45 -18.71
C SER A 35 8.67 -3.43 -19.21
N LYS A 36 9.24 -3.16 -20.38
CA LYS A 36 10.34 -3.97 -20.95
C LYS A 36 11.53 -4.05 -19.99
N SER A 37 11.88 -2.94 -19.33
CA SER A 37 12.95 -2.89 -18.33
C SER A 37 12.65 -3.83 -17.15
N ASN A 38 11.44 -3.79 -16.58
CA ASN A 38 11.06 -4.69 -15.51
C ASN A 38 11.04 -6.16 -15.94
N ILE A 39 10.62 -6.47 -17.18
CA ILE A 39 10.68 -7.84 -17.71
C ILE A 39 12.11 -8.38 -17.72
N ILE A 40 13.08 -7.57 -18.13
CA ILE A 40 14.50 -7.95 -18.09
C ILE A 40 14.94 -8.21 -16.66
N LYS A 41 14.58 -7.33 -15.72
CA LYS A 41 14.89 -7.49 -14.28
C LYS A 41 14.25 -8.75 -13.71
N ILE A 42 12.98 -9.05 -14.03
CA ILE A 42 12.29 -10.26 -13.57
C ILE A 42 13.02 -11.52 -14.07
N LYS A 43 13.40 -11.56 -15.35
CA LYS A 43 14.17 -12.71 -15.91
C LYS A 43 15.51 -12.90 -15.20
N LYS A 44 16.21 -11.80 -14.84
CA LYS A 44 17.46 -11.85 -14.07
C LYS A 44 17.31 -12.42 -12.66
N LEU A 45 16.09 -12.40 -12.08
CA LEU A 45 15.86 -13.02 -10.77
C LEU A 45 15.98 -14.54 -10.77
N LYS A 46 15.89 -15.17 -11.97
CA LYS A 46 15.95 -16.63 -12.13
C LYS A 46 14.97 -17.40 -11.24
N LEU A 47 13.81 -16.81 -10.92
CA LEU A 47 12.75 -17.44 -10.15
C LEU A 47 11.82 -18.26 -11.06
N PRO A 48 11.24 -19.37 -10.60
CA PRO A 48 10.36 -20.23 -11.37
C PRO A 48 9.02 -19.55 -11.64
N CYS A 49 8.98 -18.69 -12.66
CA CYS A 49 7.79 -18.01 -13.16
C CYS A 49 7.84 -17.88 -14.69
N GLU A 50 6.69 -17.76 -15.30
CA GLU A 50 6.53 -17.52 -16.75
C GLU A 50 6.05 -16.09 -16.95
N VAL A 51 6.80 -15.29 -17.69
CA VAL A 51 6.39 -13.94 -18.09
C VAL A 51 5.53 -14.07 -19.36
N ILE A 52 4.29 -13.60 -19.28
CA ILE A 52 3.30 -13.73 -20.35
C ILE A 52 3.03 -12.40 -21.04
N SER A 53 2.65 -12.46 -22.30
CA SER A 53 2.15 -11.33 -23.11
C SER A 53 0.68 -11.48 -23.50
N ASP A 54 0.14 -12.70 -23.48
CA ASP A 54 -1.24 -13.02 -23.88
C ASP A 54 -2.07 -13.58 -22.71
N PHE A 55 -3.12 -12.89 -22.37
CA PHE A 55 -4.07 -13.30 -21.33
C PHE A 55 -5.00 -14.44 -21.75
N LYS A 56 -5.29 -14.57 -23.06
CA LYS A 56 -6.29 -15.53 -23.59
C LYS A 56 -5.97 -16.97 -23.20
N LYS A 57 -4.71 -17.36 -23.37
CA LYS A 57 -4.27 -18.75 -23.10
C LYS A 57 -4.12 -19.04 -21.60
N ILE A 58 -3.88 -18.02 -20.79
CA ILE A 58 -3.45 -18.19 -19.39
C ILE A 58 -4.64 -18.06 -18.42
N ILE A 59 -5.48 -17.03 -18.55
CA ILE A 59 -6.56 -16.75 -17.60
C ILE A 59 -7.51 -17.92 -17.35
N PRO A 60 -7.94 -18.69 -18.37
CA PRO A 60 -8.82 -19.86 -18.13
C PRO A 60 -8.21 -20.94 -17.22
N ASN A 61 -6.89 -20.93 -17.09
CA ASN A 61 -6.11 -21.96 -16.35
C ASN A 61 -5.58 -21.47 -15.00
N VAL A 62 -5.89 -20.24 -14.57
CA VAL A 62 -5.45 -19.71 -13.27
C VAL A 62 -6.58 -19.71 -12.26
N ASP A 63 -6.22 -19.96 -10.99
CA ASP A 63 -7.16 -19.97 -9.88
C ASP A 63 -7.22 -18.59 -9.19
N LEU A 64 -6.12 -17.83 -9.23
CA LEU A 64 -6.00 -16.54 -8.56
C LEU A 64 -5.28 -15.53 -9.45
N ILE A 65 -5.88 -14.35 -9.61
CA ILE A 65 -5.29 -13.19 -10.28
C ILE A 65 -5.09 -12.10 -9.23
N ILE A 66 -3.84 -11.58 -9.14
CA ILE A 66 -3.48 -10.54 -8.17
C ILE A 66 -3.02 -9.29 -8.92
N PHE A 67 -3.73 -8.17 -8.74
CA PHE A 67 -3.35 -6.88 -9.31
C PHE A 67 -2.34 -6.19 -8.38
N CYS A 68 -1.13 -6.02 -8.86
CA CYS A 68 -0.02 -5.34 -8.18
C CYS A 68 0.44 -4.10 -8.97
N THR A 69 -0.46 -3.47 -9.71
CA THR A 69 -0.25 -2.24 -10.48
C THR A 69 -0.77 -1.02 -9.72
N PRO A 70 -0.46 0.21 -10.14
CA PRO A 70 -1.17 1.40 -9.67
C PRO A 70 -2.68 1.30 -9.90
N LEU A 71 -3.49 1.96 -9.06
CA LEU A 71 -4.96 1.93 -9.13
C LEU A 71 -5.49 2.45 -10.48
N SER A 72 -4.83 3.45 -11.06
CA SER A 72 -5.16 4.01 -12.38
C SER A 72 -5.09 3.02 -13.54
N GLU A 73 -4.41 1.89 -13.37
CA GLU A 73 -4.31 0.85 -14.40
C GLU A 73 -5.42 -0.21 -14.31
N TYR A 74 -6.16 -0.27 -13.21
CA TYR A 74 -7.13 -1.35 -12.94
C TYR A 74 -8.21 -1.45 -14.03
N GLU A 75 -8.83 -0.34 -14.40
CA GLU A 75 -9.87 -0.33 -15.43
C GLU A 75 -9.36 -0.86 -16.77
N LYS A 76 -8.21 -0.38 -17.22
CA LYS A 76 -7.61 -0.80 -18.49
C LYS A 76 -7.31 -2.30 -18.51
N ILE A 77 -6.83 -2.83 -17.39
CA ILE A 77 -6.50 -4.25 -17.27
C ILE A 77 -7.79 -5.08 -17.23
N ILE A 78 -8.78 -4.68 -16.45
CA ILE A 78 -10.08 -5.38 -16.38
C ILE A 78 -10.73 -5.47 -17.76
N LEU A 79 -10.77 -4.38 -18.53
CA LEU A 79 -11.33 -4.39 -19.89
C LEU A 79 -10.62 -5.39 -20.81
N LYS A 80 -9.30 -5.55 -20.67
CA LYS A 80 -8.53 -6.52 -21.46
C LYS A 80 -8.80 -7.97 -21.08
N ILE A 81 -8.98 -8.26 -19.80
CA ILE A 81 -9.06 -9.64 -19.30
C ILE A 81 -10.48 -10.15 -19.11
N ASN A 82 -11.46 -9.25 -18.98
CA ASN A 82 -12.83 -9.55 -18.55
C ASN A 82 -13.50 -10.70 -19.35
N LYS A 83 -13.29 -10.74 -20.67
CA LYS A 83 -13.86 -11.76 -21.55
C LYS A 83 -13.31 -13.17 -21.30
N TYR A 84 -12.12 -13.29 -20.71
CA TYR A 84 -11.45 -14.57 -20.45
C TYR A 84 -11.69 -15.07 -19.01
N LEU A 85 -12.22 -14.22 -18.11
CA LEU A 85 -12.46 -14.58 -16.72
C LEU A 85 -13.52 -15.66 -16.59
N LEU A 86 -13.29 -16.59 -15.65
CA LEU A 86 -14.24 -17.66 -15.30
C LEU A 86 -14.78 -17.43 -13.88
N PRO A 87 -16.03 -17.87 -13.58
CA PRO A 87 -16.63 -17.69 -12.24
C PRO A 87 -15.80 -18.30 -11.09
N LYS A 88 -15.03 -19.34 -11.37
CA LYS A 88 -14.13 -19.99 -10.39
C LYS A 88 -12.87 -19.19 -10.06
N THR A 89 -12.50 -18.22 -10.92
CA THR A 89 -11.26 -17.46 -10.77
C THR A 89 -11.40 -16.42 -9.66
N ILE A 90 -10.53 -16.47 -8.68
CA ILE A 90 -10.44 -15.47 -7.62
C ILE A 90 -9.66 -14.28 -8.16
N ILE A 91 -10.21 -13.08 -8.04
CA ILE A 91 -9.55 -11.84 -8.45
C ILE A 91 -9.38 -10.97 -7.21
N THR A 92 -8.16 -10.50 -7.00
CA THR A 92 -7.81 -9.61 -5.89
C THR A 92 -6.80 -8.56 -6.31
N ASP A 93 -6.56 -7.61 -5.44
CA ASP A 93 -5.55 -6.55 -5.62
C ASP A 93 -4.76 -6.33 -4.34
N VAL A 94 -3.75 -5.44 -4.43
CA VAL A 94 -2.94 -5.00 -3.29
C VAL A 94 -3.01 -3.48 -3.08
N GLY A 95 -3.95 -2.81 -3.71
CA GLY A 95 -4.08 -1.34 -3.68
C GLY A 95 -4.35 -0.79 -2.29
N SER A 96 -3.91 0.44 -2.05
CA SER A 96 -3.98 1.09 -0.74
C SER A 96 -5.27 1.90 -0.49
N SER A 97 -6.15 2.03 -1.49
CA SER A 97 -7.48 2.63 -1.39
C SER A 97 -8.51 1.69 -2.00
N LYS A 98 -9.72 1.63 -1.44
CA LYS A 98 -10.69 0.56 -1.72
C LYS A 98 -12.03 1.03 -2.25
N GLU A 99 -12.67 1.98 -1.59
CA GLU A 99 -14.08 2.32 -1.86
C GLU A 99 -14.29 2.66 -3.35
N LYS A 100 -13.62 3.69 -3.84
CA LYS A 100 -13.77 4.17 -5.22
C LYS A 100 -13.24 3.17 -6.26
N SER A 101 -12.11 2.51 -5.98
CA SER A 101 -11.53 1.52 -6.90
C SER A 101 -12.42 0.27 -7.05
N MET A 102 -13.01 -0.22 -5.96
CA MET A 102 -13.92 -1.36 -5.98
C MET A 102 -15.24 -1.02 -6.69
N GLU A 103 -15.77 0.19 -6.49
CA GLU A 103 -16.96 0.66 -7.21
C GLU A 103 -16.72 0.69 -8.73
N LEU A 104 -15.58 1.25 -9.16
CA LEU A 104 -15.18 1.29 -10.57
C LEU A 104 -15.11 -0.13 -11.18
N ILE A 105 -14.42 -1.03 -10.49
CA ILE A 105 -14.22 -2.40 -10.97
C ILE A 105 -15.55 -3.15 -11.04
N LYS A 106 -16.41 -3.02 -10.01
CA LYS A 106 -17.72 -3.66 -9.98
C LYS A 106 -18.58 -3.30 -11.19
N LYS A 107 -18.51 -2.04 -11.65
CA LYS A 107 -19.23 -1.58 -12.85
C LYS A 107 -18.69 -2.20 -14.16
N LYS A 108 -17.46 -2.68 -14.18
CA LYS A 108 -16.78 -3.18 -15.38
C LYS A 108 -16.72 -4.71 -15.46
N LEU A 109 -16.83 -5.42 -14.35
CA LEU A 109 -16.79 -6.88 -14.33
C LEU A 109 -18.08 -7.47 -14.93
N LYS A 110 -17.90 -8.50 -15.76
CA LYS A 110 -19.06 -9.26 -16.27
C LYS A 110 -19.80 -9.98 -15.14
N LYS A 111 -21.10 -10.22 -15.35
CA LYS A 111 -21.96 -10.93 -14.40
C LYS A 111 -21.36 -12.28 -13.99
N GLY A 112 -21.43 -12.61 -12.70
CA GLY A 112 -20.91 -13.87 -12.15
C GLY A 112 -19.42 -13.87 -11.81
N ILE A 113 -18.68 -12.78 -12.08
CA ILE A 113 -17.29 -12.60 -11.66
C ILE A 113 -17.25 -11.74 -10.40
N PHE A 114 -16.44 -12.17 -9.42
CA PHE A 114 -16.34 -11.51 -8.12
C PHE A 114 -14.92 -10.95 -7.92
N TRP A 115 -14.87 -9.70 -7.50
CA TRP A 115 -13.65 -9.07 -7.00
C TRP A 115 -13.66 -9.12 -5.48
N THR A 116 -12.59 -9.66 -4.89
CA THR A 116 -12.40 -9.68 -3.43
C THR A 116 -11.10 -8.96 -3.12
N SER A 117 -11.21 -7.73 -2.69
CA SER A 117 -10.06 -6.83 -2.53
C SER A 117 -9.22 -7.18 -1.31
N SER A 118 -7.90 -6.98 -1.42
CA SER A 118 -6.96 -7.10 -0.30
C SER A 118 -5.99 -5.91 -0.26
N HIS A 119 -5.44 -5.63 0.92
CA HIS A 119 -4.43 -4.60 1.13
C HIS A 119 -3.38 -5.12 2.12
N PRO A 120 -2.24 -5.61 1.65
CA PRO A 120 -1.10 -5.90 2.52
C PRO A 120 -0.48 -4.60 3.03
N ILE A 121 -0.42 -4.42 4.35
CA ILE A 121 0.18 -3.25 4.98
C ILE A 121 1.69 -3.48 5.07
N ALA A 122 2.32 -3.45 3.91
CA ALA A 122 3.73 -3.72 3.73
C ALA A 122 4.23 -3.02 2.47
N GLY A 123 5.46 -2.53 2.52
CA GLY A 123 6.08 -1.79 1.42
C GLY A 123 7.32 -1.04 1.90
N SER A 124 7.95 -0.37 0.98
CA SER A 124 9.00 0.61 1.22
C SER A 124 8.96 1.68 0.12
N GLU A 125 9.80 2.68 0.23
CA GLU A 125 9.92 3.78 -0.71
C GLU A 125 10.54 3.40 -2.06
N VAL A 126 11.22 2.24 -2.14
CA VAL A 126 11.85 1.77 -3.38
C VAL A 126 10.86 1.10 -4.32
N SER A 127 11.16 1.14 -5.61
CA SER A 127 10.33 0.57 -6.67
C SER A 127 11.15 -0.38 -7.54
N GLY A 128 10.49 -1.39 -8.12
CA GLY A 128 11.10 -2.31 -9.07
C GLY A 128 11.17 -3.75 -8.60
N PRO A 129 11.32 -4.71 -9.53
CA PRO A 129 11.36 -6.13 -9.23
C PRO A 129 12.57 -6.56 -8.39
N GLU A 130 13.70 -5.88 -8.57
CA GLU A 130 14.97 -6.13 -7.87
C GLU A 130 14.88 -5.92 -6.37
N HIS A 131 14.03 -5.00 -5.93
CA HIS A 131 13.83 -4.63 -4.53
C HIS A 131 12.83 -5.55 -3.80
N GLY A 132 12.27 -6.54 -4.46
CA GLY A 132 11.36 -7.48 -3.83
C GLY A 132 12.02 -8.26 -2.68
N VAL A 133 11.28 -8.45 -1.60
CA VAL A 133 11.75 -9.11 -0.38
C VAL A 133 10.85 -10.31 -0.06
N LYS A 134 11.44 -11.50 0.12
CA LYS A 134 10.69 -12.74 0.38
C LYS A 134 9.86 -12.69 1.67
N ASN A 135 10.32 -11.95 2.69
CA ASN A 135 9.66 -11.84 3.99
C ASN A 135 8.86 -10.54 4.16
N LEU A 136 8.60 -9.79 3.08
CA LEU A 136 7.94 -8.48 3.14
C LEU A 136 6.62 -8.52 3.92
N PHE A 137 5.86 -9.60 3.78
CA PHE A 137 4.52 -9.75 4.36
C PHE A 137 4.51 -10.47 5.71
N HIS A 138 5.68 -10.96 6.16
CA HIS A 138 5.75 -11.75 7.40
C HIS A 138 5.39 -10.90 8.62
N ASN A 139 4.42 -11.38 9.41
CA ASN A 139 3.86 -10.66 10.58
C ASN A 139 3.26 -9.28 10.26
N LYS A 140 3.09 -8.92 8.99
CA LYS A 140 2.39 -7.69 8.58
C LYS A 140 0.89 -7.95 8.44
N TRP A 141 0.08 -6.91 8.64
CA TRP A 141 -1.34 -7.02 8.38
C TRP A 141 -1.64 -7.10 6.89
N CYS A 142 -2.59 -7.93 6.52
CA CYS A 142 -3.28 -7.90 5.24
C CYS A 142 -4.77 -7.72 5.50
N ILE A 143 -5.32 -6.61 5.02
CA ILE A 143 -6.74 -6.31 5.17
C ILE A 143 -7.50 -6.91 4.00
N LEU A 144 -8.49 -7.75 4.28
CA LEU A 144 -9.44 -8.24 3.28
C LEU A 144 -10.72 -7.43 3.37
N ILE A 145 -11.22 -7.01 2.22
CA ILE A 145 -12.46 -6.21 2.17
C ILE A 145 -13.65 -7.13 2.02
N LYS A 146 -14.61 -6.97 2.94
CA LYS A 146 -15.89 -7.68 2.94
C LYS A 146 -17.02 -6.68 2.78
N GLU A 147 -17.72 -6.78 1.65
CA GLU A 147 -18.96 -6.07 1.35
C GLU A 147 -20.15 -7.04 1.39
N ARG A 148 -21.37 -6.49 1.37
CA ARG A 148 -22.61 -7.30 1.39
C ARG A 148 -22.61 -8.41 0.34
N ASN A 149 -22.08 -8.16 -0.85
CA ASN A 149 -22.07 -9.08 -1.98
C ASN A 149 -20.72 -9.79 -2.18
N THR A 150 -19.86 -9.83 -1.16
CA THR A 150 -18.57 -10.51 -1.24
C THR A 150 -18.78 -12.03 -1.31
N ASN A 151 -18.07 -12.68 -2.24
CA ASN A 151 -18.07 -14.13 -2.31
C ASN A 151 -17.28 -14.73 -1.13
N GLU A 152 -17.99 -15.37 -0.20
CA GLU A 152 -17.41 -15.92 1.03
C GLU A 152 -16.38 -17.03 0.78
N LYS A 153 -16.52 -17.81 -0.30
CA LYS A 153 -15.53 -18.84 -0.68
C LYS A 153 -14.23 -18.19 -1.11
N HIS A 154 -14.30 -17.10 -1.90
CA HIS A 154 -13.14 -16.33 -2.33
C HIS A 154 -12.46 -15.64 -1.14
N LEU A 155 -13.23 -15.02 -0.25
CA LEU A 155 -12.72 -14.37 0.95
C LEU A 155 -11.95 -15.36 1.84
N ARG A 156 -12.53 -16.54 2.11
CA ARG A 156 -11.86 -17.60 2.89
C ARG A 156 -10.59 -18.11 2.20
N ALA A 157 -10.63 -18.29 0.88
CA ALA A 157 -9.48 -18.75 0.12
C ALA A 157 -8.34 -17.72 0.14
N LEU A 158 -8.65 -16.42 0.00
CA LEU A 158 -7.67 -15.33 0.12
C LEU A 158 -7.11 -15.21 1.54
N SER A 159 -7.96 -15.36 2.56
CA SER A 159 -7.48 -15.40 3.95
C SER A 159 -6.45 -16.51 4.18
N LYS A 160 -6.72 -17.72 3.68
CA LYS A 160 -5.77 -18.82 3.74
C LYS A 160 -4.48 -18.53 2.96
N PHE A 161 -4.60 -17.93 1.79
CA PHE A 161 -3.45 -17.54 0.96
C PHE A 161 -2.53 -16.56 1.70
N TRP A 162 -3.08 -15.44 2.20
CA TRP A 162 -2.28 -14.43 2.91
C TRP A 162 -1.66 -14.95 4.20
N LYS A 163 -2.38 -15.81 4.95
CA LYS A 163 -1.82 -16.50 6.13
C LYS A 163 -0.65 -17.42 5.74
N LYS A 164 -0.73 -18.15 4.62
CA LYS A 164 0.38 -18.95 4.09
C LYS A 164 1.58 -18.09 3.68
N ILE A 165 1.35 -16.89 3.16
CA ILE A 165 2.40 -15.90 2.88
C ILE A 165 3.08 -15.42 4.18
N GLY A 166 2.41 -15.54 5.33
CA GLY A 166 2.91 -15.14 6.65
C GLY A 166 2.27 -13.89 7.21
N SER A 167 1.22 -13.36 6.55
CA SER A 167 0.51 -12.18 7.01
C SER A 167 -0.47 -12.50 8.13
N ARG A 168 -0.71 -11.48 8.99
CA ARG A 168 -1.88 -11.42 9.86
C ARG A 168 -3.05 -10.91 9.04
N VAL A 169 -4.20 -11.57 9.09
CA VAL A 169 -5.36 -11.18 8.29
C VAL A 169 -6.42 -10.52 9.17
N ALA A 170 -6.90 -9.36 8.76
CA ALA A 170 -8.07 -8.69 9.32
C ALA A 170 -9.10 -8.45 8.21
N ILE A 171 -10.38 -8.34 8.59
CA ILE A 171 -11.50 -8.12 7.67
C ILE A 171 -12.22 -6.84 8.07
N MET A 172 -12.52 -5.97 7.11
CA MET A 172 -13.35 -4.78 7.29
C MET A 172 -14.04 -4.42 5.96
N ASP A 173 -15.01 -3.54 5.99
CA ASP A 173 -15.59 -2.94 4.79
C ASP A 173 -14.67 -1.87 4.16
N SER A 174 -14.93 -1.49 2.91
CA SER A 174 -14.11 -0.53 2.17
C SER A 174 -14.13 0.86 2.77
N LYS A 175 -15.29 1.31 3.27
CA LYS A 175 -15.44 2.64 3.88
C LYS A 175 -14.61 2.76 5.15
N LYS A 176 -14.72 1.77 6.06
CA LYS A 176 -13.89 1.71 7.27
C LYS A 176 -12.42 1.64 6.93
N HIS A 177 -12.04 0.83 5.93
CA HIS A 177 -10.68 0.75 5.43
C HIS A 177 -10.14 2.13 5.04
N ASP A 178 -10.82 2.82 4.14
CA ASP A 178 -10.34 4.09 3.59
C ASP A 178 -10.33 5.20 4.65
N THR A 179 -11.27 5.18 5.61
CA THR A 179 -11.26 6.08 6.78
C THR A 179 -10.06 5.81 7.69
N VAL A 180 -9.78 4.55 8.04
CA VAL A 180 -8.64 4.20 8.90
C VAL A 180 -7.31 4.58 8.23
N PHE A 181 -7.16 4.24 6.95
CA PHE A 181 -5.89 4.47 6.24
C PHE A 181 -5.69 5.91 5.81
N SER A 182 -6.74 6.73 5.72
CA SER A 182 -6.58 8.18 5.55
C SER A 182 -5.75 8.79 6.67
N MET A 183 -5.97 8.36 7.92
CA MET A 183 -5.25 8.87 9.09
C MET A 183 -3.94 8.14 9.36
N THR A 184 -3.90 6.80 9.21
CA THR A 184 -2.74 6.00 9.65
C THR A 184 -1.66 5.84 8.59
N SER A 185 -1.95 6.17 7.33
CA SER A 185 -1.04 6.02 6.20
C SER A 185 -1.02 7.25 5.29
N HIS A 186 -2.19 7.67 4.76
CA HIS A 186 -2.23 8.67 3.69
C HIS A 186 -1.82 10.06 4.19
N LEU A 187 -2.37 10.52 5.31
CA LEU A 187 -2.00 11.80 5.92
C LEU A 187 -0.50 11.86 6.31
N PRO A 188 0.09 10.85 6.98
CA PRO A 188 1.53 10.85 7.27
C PRO A 188 2.42 11.04 6.03
N HIS A 189 2.10 10.39 4.91
CA HIS A 189 2.86 10.58 3.67
C HIS A 189 2.65 11.97 3.06
N LEU A 190 1.41 12.47 3.07
CA LEU A 190 1.13 13.84 2.62
C LEU A 190 1.91 14.88 3.45
N ILE A 191 1.96 14.69 4.77
CA ILE A 191 2.74 15.54 5.67
C ILE A 191 4.23 15.45 5.31
N ALA A 192 4.74 14.25 5.02
CA ALA A 192 6.13 14.07 4.64
C ALA A 192 6.46 14.85 3.35
N TYR A 193 5.64 14.71 2.30
CA TYR A 193 5.80 15.49 1.06
C TYR A 193 5.73 17.00 1.32
N ASN A 194 4.75 17.44 2.11
CA ASN A 194 4.57 18.86 2.40
C ASN A 194 5.69 19.44 3.27
N LEU A 195 6.19 18.69 4.25
CA LEU A 195 7.30 19.11 5.08
C LEU A 195 8.58 19.31 4.27
N VAL A 196 8.91 18.36 3.38
CA VAL A 196 10.07 18.46 2.50
C VAL A 196 9.91 19.65 1.54
N LYS A 197 8.72 19.82 0.95
CA LYS A 197 8.43 20.99 0.12
C LYS A 197 8.61 22.30 0.90
N THR A 198 8.07 22.37 2.12
CA THR A 198 8.18 23.56 2.98
C THR A 198 9.64 23.87 3.30
N ALA A 199 10.46 22.87 3.61
CA ALA A 199 11.90 23.04 3.85
C ALA A 199 12.60 23.60 2.62
N THR A 200 12.30 23.09 1.43
CA THR A 200 12.85 23.58 0.15
C THR A 200 12.43 25.02 -0.16
N ASP A 201 11.14 25.34 0.05
CA ASP A 201 10.63 26.70 -0.19
C ASP A 201 11.27 27.71 0.78
N PHE A 202 11.43 27.31 2.05
CA PHE A 202 12.06 28.15 3.07
C PHE A 202 13.56 28.38 2.79
N GLU A 203 14.28 27.35 2.34
CA GLU A 203 15.69 27.44 1.91
C GLU A 203 15.85 28.50 0.80
N LYS A 204 14.99 28.43 -0.23
CA LYS A 204 14.98 29.40 -1.33
C LYS A 204 14.66 30.82 -0.85
N GLN A 205 13.64 30.96 0.02
CA GLN A 205 13.23 32.27 0.55
C GLN A 205 14.31 32.96 1.37
N LYS A 206 15.07 32.19 2.14
CA LYS A 206 16.10 32.71 3.05
C LYS A 206 17.49 32.72 2.45
N ASN A 207 17.68 32.10 1.28
CA ASN A 207 18.98 31.89 0.65
C ASN A 207 20.01 31.19 1.58
N TYR A 208 19.53 30.11 2.29
CA TYR A 208 20.36 29.32 3.22
C TYR A 208 20.52 27.90 2.70
N GLU A 209 21.63 27.26 2.96
CA GLU A 209 21.87 25.83 2.73
C GLU A 209 21.22 24.98 3.86
N LEU A 210 19.92 25.05 4.01
CA LEU A 210 19.18 24.44 5.12
C LEU A 210 19.24 22.90 5.06
N ILE A 211 19.05 22.33 3.89
CA ILE A 211 18.98 20.87 3.68
C ILE A 211 20.30 20.21 4.05
N LYS A 212 21.43 20.88 3.88
CA LYS A 212 22.76 20.43 4.28
C LYS A 212 22.84 20.06 5.78
N PHE A 213 22.08 20.74 6.61
CA PHE A 213 22.03 20.53 8.07
C PHE A 213 20.85 19.64 8.52
N SER A 214 20.35 18.77 7.63
CA SER A 214 19.21 17.89 7.95
C SER A 214 19.50 16.99 9.15
N ALA A 215 18.74 17.17 10.22
CA ALA A 215 18.74 16.29 11.39
C ALA A 215 17.83 15.07 11.19
N GLY A 216 17.83 14.14 12.14
CA GLY A 216 17.08 12.88 12.06
C GLY A 216 15.60 13.03 11.67
N GLY A 217 14.91 14.05 12.21
CA GLY A 217 13.50 14.30 11.88
C GLY A 217 13.27 14.57 10.39
N LEU A 218 14.00 15.52 9.78
CA LEU A 218 13.83 15.83 8.36
C LEU A 218 14.28 14.65 7.48
N ARG A 219 15.34 13.93 7.86
CA ARG A 219 15.78 12.73 7.13
C ARG A 219 14.69 11.65 7.11
N ASP A 220 13.97 11.41 8.22
CA ASP A 220 12.91 10.43 8.29
C ASP A 220 11.74 10.80 7.39
N PHE A 221 11.29 12.04 7.43
CA PHE A 221 10.23 12.51 6.56
C PHE A 221 10.65 12.52 5.08
N SER A 222 11.88 12.92 4.76
CA SER A 222 12.39 12.90 3.37
C SER A 222 12.46 11.49 2.79
N ARG A 223 12.77 10.47 3.61
CA ARG A 223 12.71 9.07 3.20
C ARG A 223 11.30 8.64 2.84
N ILE A 224 10.32 8.97 3.68
CA ILE A 224 8.89 8.68 3.40
C ILE A 224 8.44 9.40 2.12
N ALA A 225 8.86 10.65 1.93
CA ALA A 225 8.55 11.46 0.75
C ALA A 225 9.24 11.00 -0.55
N ALA A 226 10.17 10.03 -0.49
CA ALA A 226 10.80 9.45 -1.67
C ALA A 226 9.97 8.33 -2.33
N SER A 227 8.75 8.09 -1.86
CA SER A 227 7.84 7.07 -2.39
C SER A 227 7.32 7.44 -3.78
N ASN A 228 6.88 6.41 -4.55
CA ASN A 228 6.45 6.56 -5.94
C ASN A 228 5.27 7.56 -6.09
N GLU A 229 5.47 8.58 -6.91
CA GLU A 229 4.56 9.71 -7.12
C GLU A 229 3.24 9.30 -7.78
N ILE A 230 3.25 8.38 -8.73
CA ILE A 230 2.03 7.91 -9.41
C ILE A 230 1.15 7.13 -8.44
N MET A 231 1.75 6.25 -7.65
CA MET A 231 1.02 5.48 -6.63
C MET A 231 0.36 6.42 -5.62
N TRP A 232 1.07 7.43 -5.11
CA TRP A 232 0.54 8.36 -4.12
C TRP A 232 -0.52 9.30 -4.69
N ARG A 233 -0.34 9.80 -5.92
CA ARG A 233 -1.39 10.53 -6.64
C ARG A 233 -2.68 9.71 -6.70
N ASP A 234 -2.57 8.44 -7.11
CA ASP A 234 -3.73 7.55 -7.22
C ASP A 234 -4.41 7.32 -5.86
N ILE A 235 -3.64 7.13 -4.79
CA ILE A 235 -4.16 6.99 -3.43
C ILE A 235 -4.91 8.24 -3.01
N PHE A 236 -4.31 9.43 -3.18
CA PHE A 236 -4.93 10.69 -2.79
C PHE A 236 -6.24 10.94 -3.55
N PHE A 237 -6.28 10.68 -4.84
CA PHE A 237 -7.48 10.89 -5.66
C PHE A 237 -8.57 9.84 -5.38
N ASN A 238 -8.21 8.61 -5.10
CA ASN A 238 -9.19 7.56 -4.80
C ASN A 238 -9.76 7.68 -3.38
N ASN A 239 -9.02 8.23 -2.42
CA ASN A 239 -9.49 8.45 -1.05
C ASN A 239 -9.68 9.93 -0.71
N GLN A 240 -9.99 10.77 -1.71
CA GLN A 240 -10.04 12.22 -1.61
C GLN A 240 -10.86 12.74 -0.44
N LYS A 241 -12.09 12.22 -0.26
CA LYS A 241 -13.02 12.68 0.77
C LYS A 241 -12.44 12.52 2.18
N ASN A 242 -12.01 11.31 2.53
CA ASN A 242 -11.45 11.04 3.85
C ASN A 242 -10.12 11.77 4.08
N ILE A 243 -9.30 11.92 3.02
CA ILE A 243 -8.02 12.65 3.13
C ILE A 243 -8.27 14.13 3.36
N SER A 244 -9.23 14.76 2.68
CA SER A 244 -9.58 16.16 2.91
C SER A 244 -10.04 16.39 4.36
N GLU A 245 -10.88 15.51 4.88
CA GLU A 245 -11.36 15.60 6.27
C GLU A 245 -10.21 15.52 7.29
N VAL A 246 -9.27 14.58 7.12
CA VAL A 246 -8.15 14.46 8.06
C VAL A 246 -7.11 15.58 7.88
N ILE A 247 -6.98 16.18 6.68
CA ILE A 247 -6.18 17.39 6.45
C ILE A 247 -6.75 18.56 7.25
N ASP A 248 -8.07 18.80 7.18
CA ASP A 248 -8.71 19.89 7.90
C ASP A 248 -8.50 19.74 9.42
N LEU A 249 -8.64 18.52 9.93
CA LEU A 249 -8.36 18.23 11.34
C LEU A 249 -6.89 18.48 11.70
N PHE A 250 -5.96 18.09 10.81
CA PHE A 250 -4.53 18.32 11.02
C PHE A 250 -4.19 19.81 11.05
N ILE A 251 -4.72 20.59 10.10
CA ILE A 251 -4.54 22.05 10.05
C ILE A 251 -5.07 22.70 11.33
N LYS A 252 -6.27 22.34 11.77
CA LYS A 252 -6.86 22.83 13.04
C LYS A 252 -5.92 22.57 14.22
N ASN A 253 -5.39 21.37 14.34
CA ASN A 253 -4.45 21.00 15.40
C ASN A 253 -3.13 21.78 15.29
N LEU A 254 -2.60 21.95 14.09
CA LEU A 254 -1.36 22.71 13.86
C LEU A 254 -1.52 24.18 14.22
N LEU A 255 -2.65 24.81 13.86
CA LEU A 255 -2.97 26.18 14.26
C LEU A 255 -3.10 26.31 15.78
N SER A 256 -3.67 25.31 16.46
CA SER A 256 -3.72 25.28 17.91
C SER A 256 -2.33 25.23 18.57
N PHE A 257 -1.39 24.46 18.01
CA PHE A 257 0.01 24.47 18.44
C PHE A 257 0.67 25.83 18.19
N LYS A 258 0.47 26.40 16.98
CA LYS A 258 1.01 27.73 16.63
C LYS A 258 0.56 28.79 17.64
N LYS A 259 -0.74 28.83 17.98
CA LYS A 259 -1.30 29.76 18.99
C LYS A 259 -0.61 29.59 20.35
N ASP A 260 -0.46 28.36 20.84
CA ASP A 260 0.17 28.10 22.13
C ASP A 260 1.66 28.51 22.14
N ILE A 261 2.37 28.31 21.04
CA ILE A 261 3.76 28.72 20.88
C ILE A 261 3.87 30.24 20.93
N GLN A 262 3.02 30.95 20.17
CA GLN A 262 3.03 32.42 20.11
C GLN A 262 2.69 33.06 21.47
N SER A 263 1.73 32.46 22.22
CA SER A 263 1.33 32.94 23.55
C SER A 263 2.20 32.37 24.69
N LYS A 264 3.23 31.57 24.38
CA LYS A 264 4.08 30.87 25.37
C LYS A 264 3.28 30.09 26.40
N ASN A 265 2.13 29.48 25.99
CA ASN A 265 1.25 28.75 26.88
C ASN A 265 1.86 27.39 27.29
N ASN A 266 2.75 27.45 28.29
CA ASN A 266 3.49 26.30 28.79
C ASN A 266 2.58 25.13 29.20
N LYS A 267 1.49 25.41 29.95
CA LYS A 267 0.56 24.40 30.48
C LYS A 267 -0.10 23.63 29.30
N SER A 268 -0.57 24.33 28.27
CA SER A 268 -1.23 23.74 27.11
C SER A 268 -0.25 22.90 26.29
N ILE A 269 0.93 23.43 25.98
CA ILE A 269 1.97 22.72 25.21
C ILE A 269 2.37 21.41 25.91
N ILE A 270 2.72 21.47 27.21
CA ILE A 270 3.14 20.28 27.96
C ILE A 270 2.02 19.23 27.98
N LYS A 271 0.76 19.62 28.21
CA LYS A 271 -0.39 18.71 28.18
C LYS A 271 -0.51 17.98 26.80
N LYS A 272 -0.39 18.73 25.69
CA LYS A 272 -0.43 18.16 24.32
C LYS A 272 0.69 17.15 24.10
N LEU A 273 1.93 17.50 24.46
CA LEU A 273 3.10 16.63 24.30
C LEU A 273 2.99 15.35 25.14
N ILE A 274 2.52 15.45 26.40
CA ILE A 274 2.30 14.28 27.25
C ILE A 274 1.26 13.33 26.64
N ASN A 275 0.17 13.87 26.10
CA ASN A 275 -0.88 13.04 25.48
C ASN A 275 -0.38 12.30 24.23
N THR A 276 0.44 12.92 23.40
CA THR A 276 1.02 12.24 22.23
C THR A 276 2.00 11.13 22.65
N LYS A 277 2.79 11.32 23.70
CA LYS A 277 3.66 10.27 24.27
C LYS A 277 2.88 9.03 24.72
N LYS A 278 1.68 9.19 25.26
CA LYS A 278 0.79 8.07 25.66
C LYS A 278 0.41 7.23 24.45
N VAL A 279 0.14 7.85 23.28
CA VAL A 279 -0.18 7.15 22.03
C VAL A 279 1.01 6.31 21.57
N ARG A 280 2.24 6.86 21.61
CA ARG A 280 3.46 6.09 21.26
C ARG A 280 3.60 4.83 22.12
N LYS A 281 3.39 4.92 23.43
CA LYS A 281 3.40 3.76 24.33
C LYS A 281 2.36 2.71 23.93
N LYS A 282 1.16 3.14 23.52
CA LYS A 282 0.10 2.24 23.04
C LYS A 282 0.51 1.51 21.74
N ILE A 283 1.13 2.20 20.78
CA ILE A 283 1.62 1.62 19.53
C ILE A 283 2.62 0.49 19.82
N ILE A 284 3.56 0.72 20.73
CA ILE A 284 4.56 -0.27 21.15
C ILE A 284 3.88 -1.46 21.86
N LYS A 285 2.95 -1.21 22.78
CA LYS A 285 2.18 -2.26 23.47
C LYS A 285 1.40 -3.15 22.49
N LEU A 286 0.89 -2.58 21.41
CA LEU A 286 0.19 -3.30 20.34
C LEU A 286 1.14 -4.01 19.37
N LYS A 287 2.45 -4.01 19.62
CA LYS A 287 3.49 -4.63 18.79
C LYS A 287 3.45 -4.15 17.33
N GLN A 288 3.07 -2.88 17.13
CA GLN A 288 3.09 -2.24 15.80
C GLN A 288 4.45 -1.59 15.50
N ASP A 289 5.30 -1.46 16.50
CA ASP A 289 6.67 -0.97 16.40
C ASP A 289 7.53 -1.53 17.55
N ILE A 290 8.85 -1.40 17.44
CA ILE A 290 9.81 -1.85 18.44
C ILE A 290 10.08 -0.75 19.48
N ASN A 291 10.40 -1.19 20.71
CA ASN A 291 10.78 -0.28 21.80
C ASN A 291 12.29 -0.08 21.86
N LYS A 292 12.92 0.22 20.72
CA LYS A 292 14.34 0.56 20.65
C LYS A 292 14.49 1.96 20.07
N PRO A 293 15.40 2.79 20.61
CA PRO A 293 15.73 4.04 19.94
C PRO A 293 16.38 3.74 18.61
N ASP A 294 15.91 4.42 17.57
CA ASP A 294 16.52 4.37 16.24
C ASP A 294 17.44 5.61 16.11
N PHE A 295 18.68 5.46 16.55
CA PHE A 295 19.67 6.54 16.53
C PHE A 295 20.31 6.77 15.16
N GLY A 296 19.68 6.38 14.12
CA GLY A 296 20.18 6.69 12.79
C GLY A 296 20.49 5.48 11.96
N ARG A 297 19.77 4.41 12.20
CA ARG A 297 19.65 3.28 11.28
C ARG A 297 20.99 2.69 10.84
N SER A 298 21.38 1.68 11.53
CA SER A 298 22.38 0.74 11.01
C SER A 298 21.90 0.10 9.72
#